data_c592fc88d8c61de14052cfa4892cf024
#
_entry.id   c592fc88d8c61de14052cfa4892cf024
#
_cell.length_a   1.000
_cell.length_b   1.000
_cell.length_c   1.000
_cell.angle_alpha   90.00
_cell.angle_beta   90.00
_cell.angle_gamma   90.00
#
_symmetry.space_group_name_H-M   'P 1'
#
loop_
_entity.id
_entity.type
_entity.pdbx_description
1 polymer ?
#
loop_
_entity_poly.entity_id
_entity_poly.type
_entity_poly.pdbx_seq_one_letter_code
_entity_poly.pdbx_strand_id
1 'polypeptide(L)'
;MIEIVFGESACGSLKIAQTYGKGKYRGSAVSIFMRHEDGSVPSSDEMKKAQLQAQEQERIAWENAIPLGGKSSDVYCFDMALSVGDISDNGIGEQRKNVFKKMLSVCFVEDLDYQVEEKIQKIKTTLTSVIERYVAGEEIRIWYSYNPDELCGMYWLMKQLQPLNCQTTIYLVKLPTWEYENMNGNGYMHSVVQPEMNLLGIIEMDDASGIAELMHSRK
;
A
#
# COMPACT_ATOMS: atom_id res chain seq x y z
N MET A 1 -15.63 7.61 -1.14
CA MET A 1 -15.02 6.31 -1.53
C MET A 1 -13.95 5.97 -0.51
N ILE A 2 -13.98 4.77 0.00
CA ILE A 2 -13.04 4.24 0.99
C ILE A 2 -11.86 3.62 0.24
N GLU A 3 -10.63 3.97 0.61
CA GLU A 3 -9.40 3.42 0.01
C GLU A 3 -8.75 2.46 0.99
N ILE A 4 -8.48 1.23 0.58
CA ILE A 4 -7.91 0.18 1.43
C ILE A 4 -6.55 -0.26 0.90
N VAL A 5 -5.57 -0.34 1.81
CA VAL A 5 -4.23 -0.88 1.58
C VAL A 5 -3.80 -1.78 2.74
N PHE A 6 -2.79 -2.64 2.50
CA PHE A 6 -2.35 -3.66 3.46
C PHE A 6 -0.89 -3.50 3.89
N GLY A 7 -0.42 -2.28 3.98
CA GLY A 7 0.92 -1.95 4.48
C GLY A 7 1.10 -0.45 4.68
N GLU A 8 1.86 -0.06 5.69
CA GLU A 8 2.07 1.35 6.04
C GLU A 8 2.78 2.13 4.90
N SER A 9 3.72 1.50 4.18
CA SER A 9 4.37 2.13 3.02
C SER A 9 3.38 2.40 1.89
N ALA A 10 2.52 1.43 1.56
CA ALA A 10 1.46 1.60 0.56
C ALA A 10 0.47 2.69 0.99
N CYS A 11 0.14 2.75 2.28
CA CYS A 11 -0.72 3.79 2.84
C CYS A 11 -0.13 5.19 2.66
N GLY A 12 1.15 5.36 3.00
CA GLY A 12 1.86 6.62 2.81
C GLY A 12 1.91 7.05 1.34
N SER A 13 2.27 6.12 0.46
CA SER A 13 2.35 6.35 -1.00
C SER A 13 0.99 6.74 -1.59
N LEU A 14 -0.09 6.05 -1.20
CA LEU A 14 -1.43 6.36 -1.69
C LEU A 14 -1.90 7.75 -1.22
N LYS A 15 -1.66 8.11 0.04
CA LYS A 15 -1.97 9.45 0.57
C LYS A 15 -1.22 10.55 -0.19
N ILE A 16 0.04 10.30 -0.54
CA ILE A 16 0.82 11.22 -1.37
C ILE A 16 0.22 11.31 -2.78
N ALA A 17 -0.04 10.17 -3.44
CA ALA A 17 -0.57 10.12 -4.80
C ALA A 17 -1.91 10.86 -4.96
N GLN A 18 -2.74 10.92 -3.92
CA GLN A 18 -3.99 11.68 -3.95
C GLN A 18 -3.81 13.18 -4.12
N THR A 19 -2.66 13.70 -3.72
CA THR A 19 -2.37 15.14 -3.72
C THR A 19 -1.15 15.54 -4.54
N TYR A 20 -0.32 14.59 -4.96
CA TYR A 20 0.88 14.84 -5.76
C TYR A 20 0.51 15.53 -7.08
N GLY A 21 1.19 16.62 -7.38
CA GLY A 21 0.87 17.47 -8.54
C GLY A 21 -0.23 18.52 -8.31
N LYS A 22 -0.86 18.57 -7.12
CA LYS A 22 -1.86 19.60 -6.79
C LYS A 22 -1.21 20.92 -6.39
N GLY A 23 -1.58 21.98 -7.10
CA GLY A 23 -1.13 23.32 -6.78
C GLY A 23 0.31 23.62 -7.23
N LYS A 24 0.88 24.71 -6.69
CA LYS A 24 2.24 25.12 -7.05
C LYS A 24 3.28 24.25 -6.37
N TYR A 25 4.28 23.80 -7.12
CA TYR A 25 5.45 23.13 -6.54
C TYR A 25 6.15 24.04 -5.53
N ARG A 26 6.41 23.53 -4.34
CA ARG A 26 7.05 24.27 -3.24
C ARG A 26 8.41 23.71 -2.86
N GLY A 27 8.93 22.77 -3.65
CA GLY A 27 10.13 22.02 -3.36
C GLY A 27 9.85 20.71 -2.61
N SER A 28 10.78 19.79 -2.70
CA SER A 28 10.80 18.53 -1.96
C SER A 28 12.18 18.31 -1.37
N ALA A 29 12.27 17.51 -0.32
CA ALA A 29 13.54 17.02 0.20
C ALA A 29 14.07 15.90 -0.71
N VAL A 30 15.10 16.20 -1.48
CA VAL A 30 15.77 15.21 -2.34
C VAL A 30 17.10 14.85 -1.71
N SER A 31 17.27 13.56 -1.37
CA SER A 31 18.54 13.01 -0.91
C SER A 31 19.24 12.28 -2.06
N ILE A 32 20.53 12.49 -2.23
CA ILE A 32 21.32 11.86 -3.28
C ILE A 32 22.41 11.02 -2.63
N PHE A 33 22.51 9.78 -3.06
CA PHE A 33 23.62 8.89 -2.75
C PHE A 33 24.34 8.60 -4.06
N MET A 34 25.61 8.98 -4.14
CA MET A 34 26.41 8.84 -5.34
C MET A 34 27.77 8.24 -5.01
N ARG A 35 28.23 7.32 -5.85
CA ARG A 35 29.55 6.73 -5.79
C ARG A 35 30.00 6.45 -7.22
N HIS A 36 31.28 6.67 -7.54
CA HIS A 36 31.80 6.30 -8.84
C HIS A 36 31.99 4.79 -8.98
N GLU A 37 32.05 4.29 -10.22
CA GLU A 37 32.23 2.85 -10.50
C GLU A 37 33.51 2.27 -9.90
N ASP A 38 34.57 3.08 -9.82
CA ASP A 38 35.82 2.72 -9.16
C ASP A 38 35.79 2.76 -7.63
N GLY A 39 34.62 3.09 -7.06
CA GLY A 39 34.41 3.19 -5.61
C GLY A 39 34.85 4.50 -4.98
N SER A 40 35.35 5.45 -5.76
CA SER A 40 35.75 6.78 -5.25
C SER A 40 34.53 7.62 -4.87
N VAL A 41 34.73 8.58 -3.98
CA VAL A 41 33.68 9.50 -3.50
C VAL A 41 33.58 10.68 -4.46
N PRO A 42 32.38 11.05 -4.93
CA PRO A 42 32.17 12.21 -5.78
C PRO A 42 32.64 13.52 -5.13
N SER A 43 33.11 14.45 -5.95
CA SER A 43 33.46 15.80 -5.49
C SER A 43 32.20 16.57 -5.03
N SER A 44 32.42 17.62 -4.22
CA SER A 44 31.33 18.50 -3.76
C SER A 44 30.55 19.14 -4.92
N ASP A 45 31.21 19.44 -6.03
CA ASP A 45 30.57 20.07 -7.20
C ASP A 45 29.75 19.07 -8.00
N GLU A 46 30.21 17.83 -8.14
CA GLU A 46 29.42 16.73 -8.74
C GLU A 46 28.18 16.46 -7.92
N MET A 47 28.29 16.38 -6.58
CA MET A 47 27.15 16.20 -5.68
C MET A 47 26.14 17.33 -5.80
N LYS A 48 26.59 18.60 -5.83
CA LYS A 48 25.71 19.76 -6.01
C LYS A 48 24.99 19.70 -7.36
N LYS A 49 25.71 19.38 -8.43
CA LYS A 49 25.13 19.26 -9.78
C LYS A 49 24.05 18.17 -9.82
N ALA A 50 24.36 17.00 -9.25
CA ALA A 50 23.40 15.90 -9.18
C ALA A 50 22.17 16.26 -8.34
N GLN A 51 22.35 16.99 -7.24
CA GLN A 51 21.24 17.47 -6.41
C GLN A 51 20.33 18.45 -7.17
N LEU A 52 20.91 19.39 -7.90
CA LEU A 52 20.10 20.33 -8.73
C LEU A 52 19.35 19.61 -9.84
N GLN A 53 19.98 18.61 -10.48
CA GLN A 53 19.32 17.80 -11.49
C GLN A 53 18.14 17.01 -10.91
N ALA A 54 18.33 16.37 -9.75
CA ALA A 54 17.26 15.61 -9.09
C ALA A 54 16.12 16.50 -8.62
N GLN A 55 16.41 17.70 -8.10
CA GLN A 55 15.37 18.69 -7.76
C GLN A 55 14.57 19.17 -8.97
N GLU A 56 15.25 19.38 -10.11
CA GLU A 56 14.57 19.75 -11.35
C GLU A 56 13.72 18.62 -11.91
N GLN A 57 14.20 17.38 -11.86
CA GLN A 57 13.41 16.20 -12.23
C GLN A 57 12.16 16.06 -11.37
N GLU A 58 12.28 16.26 -10.06
CA GLU A 58 11.15 16.22 -9.14
C GLU A 58 10.14 17.35 -9.43
N ARG A 59 10.61 18.57 -9.76
CA ARG A 59 9.73 19.67 -10.18
C ARG A 59 8.95 19.30 -11.43
N ILE A 60 9.63 18.77 -12.44
CA ILE A 60 9.00 18.33 -13.70
C ILE A 60 7.98 17.20 -13.44
N ALA A 61 8.34 16.23 -12.61
CA ALA A 61 7.45 15.15 -12.21
C ALA A 61 6.20 15.68 -11.52
N TRP A 62 6.34 16.64 -10.60
CA TRP A 62 5.21 17.30 -9.96
C TRP A 62 4.29 18.02 -10.93
N GLU A 63 4.86 18.80 -11.86
CA GLU A 63 4.09 19.59 -12.82
C GLU A 63 3.34 18.75 -13.84
N ASN A 64 3.88 17.57 -14.16
CA ASN A 64 3.27 16.61 -15.09
C ASN A 64 2.36 15.58 -14.40
N ALA A 65 2.34 15.55 -13.07
CA ALA A 65 1.57 14.55 -12.34
C ALA A 65 0.06 14.79 -12.49
N ILE A 66 -0.66 13.69 -12.61
CA ILE A 66 -2.12 13.66 -12.55
C ILE A 66 -2.51 13.17 -11.16
N PRO A 67 -2.99 14.03 -10.26
CA PRO A 67 -3.39 13.61 -8.93
C PRO A 67 -4.46 12.53 -8.97
N LEU A 68 -4.30 11.49 -8.19
CA LEU A 68 -5.30 10.41 -8.07
C LEU A 68 -6.66 10.94 -7.55
N GLY A 69 -6.63 12.03 -6.80
CA GLY A 69 -7.82 12.59 -6.15
C GLY A 69 -8.17 11.84 -4.86
N GLY A 70 -9.29 12.23 -4.25
CA GLY A 70 -9.70 11.67 -2.95
C GLY A 70 -9.18 12.50 -1.77
N LYS A 71 -9.32 11.92 -0.57
CA LYS A 71 -8.91 12.53 0.71
C LYS A 71 -8.05 11.55 1.48
N SER A 72 -6.95 12.01 2.05
CA SER A 72 -6.05 11.17 2.88
C SER A 72 -6.75 10.54 4.08
N SER A 73 -7.83 11.16 4.58
CA SER A 73 -8.68 10.61 5.64
C SER A 73 -9.50 9.38 5.22
N ASP A 74 -9.65 9.15 3.92
CA ASP A 74 -10.39 8.01 3.38
C ASP A 74 -9.49 6.78 3.13
N VAL A 75 -8.18 6.91 3.38
CA VAL A 75 -7.20 5.83 3.23
C VAL A 75 -7.05 5.07 4.54
N TYR A 76 -7.45 3.83 4.53
CA TYR A 76 -7.37 2.88 5.64
C TYR A 76 -6.30 1.83 5.38
N CYS A 77 -5.49 1.56 6.41
CA CYS A 77 -4.39 0.60 6.35
C CYS A 77 -4.65 -0.59 7.27
N PHE A 78 -4.56 -1.80 6.73
CA PHE A 78 -4.59 -3.06 7.46
C PHE A 78 -3.22 -3.74 7.43
N ASP A 79 -2.25 -3.21 8.19
CA ASP A 79 -0.91 -3.79 8.31
C ASP A 79 -0.92 -4.97 9.31
N MET A 80 -1.32 -6.14 8.82
CA MET A 80 -1.65 -7.30 9.64
C MET A 80 -0.68 -8.48 9.51
N ALA A 81 0.22 -8.47 8.52
CA ALA A 81 1.14 -9.58 8.21
C ALA A 81 0.44 -10.95 8.14
N LEU A 82 -0.70 -11.03 7.44
CA LEU A 82 -1.57 -12.22 7.41
C LEU A 82 -0.99 -13.39 6.63
N SER A 83 0.08 -13.19 5.87
CA SER A 83 0.82 -14.27 5.20
C SER A 83 1.62 -15.12 6.17
N VAL A 84 1.79 -14.68 7.43
CA VAL A 84 2.62 -15.33 8.44
C VAL A 84 1.80 -15.75 9.65
N GLY A 85 2.00 -16.98 10.10
CA GLY A 85 1.44 -17.50 11.34
C GLY A 85 -0.03 -17.89 11.26
N ASP A 86 -0.64 -18.12 12.42
CA ASP A 86 -2.01 -18.60 12.56
C ASP A 86 -3.02 -17.48 12.41
N ILE A 87 -4.04 -17.68 11.57
CA ILE A 87 -5.15 -16.77 11.32
C ILE A 87 -6.51 -17.37 11.71
N SER A 88 -6.52 -18.50 12.42
CA SER A 88 -7.75 -19.23 12.78
C SER A 88 -8.71 -18.43 13.66
N ASP A 89 -8.20 -17.44 14.40
CA ASP A 89 -8.96 -16.51 15.24
C ASP A 89 -9.46 -15.26 14.47
N ASN A 90 -9.75 -15.42 13.22
CA ASN A 90 -10.19 -14.33 12.34
C ASN A 90 -9.14 -13.23 12.09
N GLY A 91 -7.87 -13.51 12.38
CA GLY A 91 -6.74 -12.61 12.13
C GLY A 91 -6.61 -11.38 13.04
N ILE A 92 -7.45 -11.26 14.06
CA ILE A 92 -7.47 -10.11 14.99
C ILE A 92 -7.64 -10.50 16.47
N GLY A 93 -7.43 -11.78 16.80
CA GLY A 93 -7.54 -12.32 18.15
C GLY A 93 -6.17 -12.60 18.78
N GLU A 94 -6.17 -13.52 19.76
CA GLU A 94 -4.97 -13.86 20.55
C GLU A 94 -3.87 -14.52 19.70
N GLN A 95 -4.23 -15.32 18.67
CA GLN A 95 -3.24 -15.91 17.78
C GLN A 95 -2.46 -14.83 17.03
N ARG A 96 -3.15 -13.82 16.53
CA ARG A 96 -2.51 -12.69 15.84
C ARG A 96 -1.65 -11.85 16.79
N LYS A 97 -2.07 -11.64 18.03
CA LYS A 97 -1.24 -11.00 19.05
C LYS A 97 0.07 -11.77 19.26
N ASN A 98 0.00 -13.11 19.38
CA ASN A 98 1.18 -13.95 19.54
C ASN A 98 2.13 -13.87 18.33
N VAL A 99 1.60 -13.76 17.12
CA VAL A 99 2.43 -13.55 15.91
C VAL A 99 3.12 -12.19 15.97
N PHE A 100 2.40 -11.11 16.28
CA PHE A 100 3.01 -9.78 16.43
C PHE A 100 4.05 -9.72 17.55
N LYS A 101 3.82 -10.36 18.69
CA LYS A 101 4.83 -10.47 19.76
C LYS A 101 6.11 -11.11 19.25
N LYS A 102 6.01 -12.22 18.51
CA LYS A 102 7.18 -12.89 17.92
C LYS A 102 7.89 -12.01 16.89
N MET A 103 7.16 -11.31 16.03
CA MET A 103 7.74 -10.44 15.01
C MET A 103 8.43 -9.22 15.63
N LEU A 104 7.81 -8.58 16.61
CA LEU A 104 8.34 -7.36 17.23
C LEU A 104 9.43 -7.64 18.26
N SER A 105 9.48 -8.83 18.84
CA SER A 105 10.50 -9.20 19.85
C SER A 105 11.94 -9.10 19.34
N VAL A 106 12.17 -9.18 18.04
CA VAL A 106 13.49 -9.03 17.43
C VAL A 106 13.89 -7.57 17.18
N CYS A 107 12.96 -6.63 17.37
CA CYS A 107 13.17 -5.21 17.05
C CYS A 107 13.53 -4.34 18.28
N PHE A 108 13.84 -4.94 19.43
CA PHE A 108 14.15 -4.22 20.70
C PHE A 108 13.11 -3.16 21.06
N VAL A 109 11.85 -3.49 20.92
CA VAL A 109 10.72 -2.59 21.18
C VAL A 109 10.48 -2.48 22.69
N GLU A 110 10.42 -1.25 23.20
CA GLU A 110 9.99 -0.99 24.58
C GLU A 110 8.50 -1.32 24.74
N ASP A 111 8.11 -1.92 25.85
CA ASP A 111 6.74 -2.30 26.20
C ASP A 111 6.01 -3.07 25.07
N LEU A 112 6.57 -4.22 24.71
CA LEU A 112 6.10 -5.06 23.63
C LEU A 112 4.60 -5.40 23.73
N ASP A 113 4.11 -5.70 24.92
CA ASP A 113 2.72 -6.07 25.14
C ASP A 113 1.76 -4.91 24.85
N TYR A 114 2.12 -3.72 25.28
CA TYR A 114 1.36 -2.51 24.99
C TYR A 114 1.31 -2.22 23.48
N GLN A 115 2.43 -2.30 22.79
CA GLN A 115 2.49 -2.03 21.35
C GLN A 115 1.68 -3.03 20.53
N VAL A 116 1.71 -4.30 20.91
CA VAL A 116 0.89 -5.33 20.27
C VAL A 116 -0.59 -5.08 20.50
N GLU A 117 -0.99 -4.73 21.72
CA GLU A 117 -2.39 -4.43 22.03
C GLU A 117 -2.88 -3.19 21.27
N GLU A 118 -2.08 -2.12 21.26
CA GLU A 118 -2.37 -0.91 20.48
C GLU A 118 -2.54 -1.20 19.00
N LYS A 119 -1.65 -2.02 18.41
CA LYS A 119 -1.73 -2.43 16.99
C LYS A 119 -3.03 -3.18 16.72
N ILE A 120 -3.40 -4.16 17.54
CA ILE A 120 -4.65 -4.92 17.38
C ILE A 120 -5.86 -4.01 17.55
N GLN A 121 -5.84 -3.11 18.53
CA GLN A 121 -6.94 -2.19 18.74
C GLN A 121 -7.11 -1.21 17.58
N LYS A 122 -6.01 -0.70 17.02
CA LYS A 122 -6.00 0.12 15.80
C LYS A 122 -6.66 -0.61 14.63
N ILE A 123 -6.31 -1.89 14.41
CA ILE A 123 -6.89 -2.70 13.35
C ILE A 123 -8.40 -2.89 13.56
N LYS A 124 -8.85 -3.21 14.79
CA LYS A 124 -10.28 -3.37 15.12
C LYS A 124 -11.06 -2.08 14.89
N THR A 125 -10.53 -0.96 15.35
CA THR A 125 -11.16 0.36 15.16
C THR A 125 -11.24 0.73 13.69
N THR A 126 -10.19 0.46 12.93
CA THR A 126 -10.15 0.67 11.48
C THR A 126 -11.20 -0.17 10.77
N LEU A 127 -11.31 -1.46 11.12
CA LEU A 127 -12.32 -2.36 10.56
C LEU A 127 -13.74 -1.88 10.85
N THR A 128 -14.02 -1.48 12.10
CA THR A 128 -15.32 -0.93 12.48
C THR A 128 -15.69 0.28 11.63
N SER A 129 -14.77 1.25 11.49
CA SER A 129 -15.00 2.44 10.66
C SER A 129 -15.25 2.11 9.19
N VAL A 130 -14.51 1.15 8.63
CA VAL A 130 -14.72 0.70 7.24
C VAL A 130 -16.09 0.06 7.09
N ILE A 131 -16.48 -0.84 8.01
CA ILE A 131 -17.78 -1.51 7.98
C ILE A 131 -18.92 -0.50 8.09
N GLU A 132 -18.87 0.44 9.02
CA GLU A 132 -19.90 1.47 9.21
C GLU A 132 -20.12 2.30 7.93
N ARG A 133 -19.03 2.73 7.28
CA ARG A 133 -19.10 3.49 6.03
C ARG A 133 -19.60 2.65 4.86
N TYR A 134 -19.18 1.38 4.77
CA TYR A 134 -19.62 0.45 3.74
C TYR A 134 -21.12 0.16 3.84
N VAL A 135 -21.63 -0.09 5.06
CA VAL A 135 -23.05 -0.27 5.33
C VAL A 135 -23.86 1.00 5.03
N ALA A 136 -23.26 2.18 5.21
CA ALA A 136 -23.85 3.45 4.82
C ALA A 136 -23.87 3.69 3.29
N GLY A 137 -23.39 2.75 2.48
CA GLY A 137 -23.42 2.80 1.02
C GLY A 137 -22.20 3.46 0.38
N GLU A 138 -21.09 3.63 1.12
CA GLU A 138 -19.86 4.13 0.52
C GLU A 138 -19.10 3.01 -0.17
N GLU A 139 -18.74 3.24 -1.42
CA GLU A 139 -17.93 2.33 -2.23
C GLU A 139 -16.54 2.14 -1.66
N ILE A 140 -15.99 0.94 -1.83
CA ILE A 140 -14.64 0.58 -1.41
C ILE A 140 -13.76 0.37 -2.63
N ARG A 141 -12.51 0.85 -2.57
CA ARG A 141 -11.44 0.52 -3.51
C ARG A 141 -10.28 -0.12 -2.75
N ILE A 142 -9.96 -1.36 -3.11
CA ILE A 142 -8.91 -2.17 -2.49
C ILE A 142 -7.70 -2.20 -3.43
N TRP A 143 -6.57 -1.71 -2.95
CA TRP A 143 -5.30 -1.72 -3.67
C TRP A 143 -4.47 -2.93 -3.21
N TYR A 144 -4.02 -3.75 -4.14
CA TYR A 144 -3.26 -4.94 -3.84
C TYR A 144 -2.25 -5.26 -4.94
N SER A 145 -1.24 -6.06 -4.61
CA SER A 145 -0.27 -6.61 -5.53
C SER A 145 -0.17 -8.13 -5.37
N TYR A 146 0.86 -8.75 -5.94
CA TYR A 146 1.18 -10.15 -5.65
C TYR A 146 1.90 -10.37 -4.32
N ASN A 147 2.10 -9.33 -3.51
CA ASN A 147 2.61 -9.48 -2.16
C ASN A 147 1.67 -10.38 -1.34
N PRO A 148 2.19 -11.45 -0.72
CA PRO A 148 1.37 -12.38 0.05
C PRO A 148 0.56 -11.72 1.16
N ASP A 149 1.09 -10.70 1.85
CA ASP A 149 0.37 -9.98 2.89
C ASP A 149 -0.82 -9.18 2.34
N GLU A 150 -0.64 -8.55 1.19
CA GLU A 150 -1.70 -7.80 0.52
C GLU A 150 -2.81 -8.72 0.01
N LEU A 151 -2.45 -9.87 -0.59
CA LEU A 151 -3.42 -10.87 -1.02
C LEU A 151 -4.19 -11.47 0.14
N CYS A 152 -3.49 -11.89 1.20
CA CYS A 152 -4.15 -12.41 2.40
C CYS A 152 -5.02 -11.36 3.08
N GLY A 153 -4.54 -10.11 3.14
CA GLY A 153 -5.30 -8.98 3.68
C GLY A 153 -6.57 -8.69 2.88
N MET A 154 -6.48 -8.69 1.56
CA MET A 154 -7.63 -8.54 0.68
C MET A 154 -8.68 -9.63 0.94
N TYR A 155 -8.30 -10.90 0.90
CA TYR A 155 -9.23 -12.00 1.18
C TYR A 155 -9.81 -11.95 2.58
N TRP A 156 -9.00 -11.58 3.57
CA TRP A 156 -9.46 -11.40 4.94
C TRP A 156 -10.54 -10.32 5.03
N LEU A 157 -10.31 -9.15 4.44
CA LEU A 157 -11.29 -8.05 4.45
C LEU A 157 -12.58 -8.45 3.73
N MET A 158 -12.47 -9.10 2.57
CA MET A 158 -13.65 -9.58 1.85
C MET A 158 -14.48 -10.54 2.70
N LYS A 159 -13.85 -11.43 3.46
CA LYS A 159 -14.53 -12.31 4.42
C LYS A 159 -15.25 -11.54 5.53
N GLN A 160 -14.74 -10.38 5.96
CA GLN A 160 -15.41 -9.53 6.95
C GLN A 160 -16.62 -8.82 6.35
N LEU A 161 -16.56 -8.42 5.09
CA LEU A 161 -17.62 -7.65 4.41
C LEU A 161 -18.75 -8.54 3.87
N GLN A 162 -18.44 -9.76 3.43
CA GLN A 162 -19.43 -10.70 2.86
C GLN A 162 -20.70 -10.90 3.69
N PRO A 163 -20.66 -11.09 5.02
CA PRO A 163 -21.85 -11.31 5.82
C PRO A 163 -22.81 -10.12 5.89
N LEU A 164 -22.34 -8.92 5.52
CA LEU A 164 -23.12 -7.69 5.61
C LEU A 164 -24.17 -7.58 4.51
N ASN A 165 -24.01 -8.36 3.43
CA ASN A 165 -24.91 -8.43 2.30
C ASN A 165 -25.33 -7.05 1.73
N CYS A 166 -24.37 -6.12 1.67
CA CYS A 166 -24.57 -4.80 1.09
C CYS A 166 -24.42 -4.85 -0.43
N GLN A 167 -25.26 -4.11 -1.15
CA GLN A 167 -25.16 -3.96 -2.61
C GLN A 167 -24.25 -2.79 -3.02
N THR A 168 -23.21 -2.54 -2.24
CA THR A 168 -22.27 -1.46 -2.49
C THR A 168 -21.07 -2.00 -3.25
N THR A 169 -20.67 -1.30 -4.30
CA THR A 169 -19.57 -1.72 -5.19
C THR A 169 -18.24 -1.75 -4.48
N ILE A 170 -17.47 -2.82 -4.72
CA ILE A 170 -16.08 -2.96 -4.29
C ILE A 170 -15.18 -3.05 -5.53
N TYR A 171 -14.27 -2.11 -5.66
CA TYR A 171 -13.28 -2.09 -6.75
C TYR A 171 -11.98 -2.74 -6.28
N LEU A 172 -11.46 -3.68 -7.05
CA LEU A 172 -10.16 -4.31 -6.81
C LEU A 172 -9.14 -3.72 -7.78
N VAL A 173 -8.16 -3.02 -7.25
CA VAL A 173 -7.10 -2.38 -8.03
C VAL A 173 -5.80 -3.15 -7.84
N LYS A 174 -5.40 -3.89 -8.87
CA LYS A 174 -4.14 -4.61 -8.86
C LYS A 174 -3.01 -3.69 -9.29
N LEU A 175 -2.00 -3.56 -8.44
CA LEU A 175 -0.80 -2.81 -8.77
C LEU A 175 0.04 -3.55 -9.82
N PRO A 176 0.73 -2.83 -10.71
CA PRO A 176 1.59 -3.45 -11.72
C PRO A 176 2.73 -4.22 -11.08
N THR A 177 3.16 -5.28 -11.75
CA THR A 177 4.38 -6.02 -11.38
C THR A 177 5.60 -5.18 -11.78
N TRP A 178 6.61 -5.10 -10.91
CA TRP A 178 7.87 -4.48 -11.23
C TRP A 178 8.71 -5.45 -12.07
N GLU A 179 9.15 -5.04 -13.23
CA GLU A 179 10.12 -5.78 -14.02
C GLU A 179 11.49 -5.11 -13.90
N TYR A 180 12.54 -5.92 -13.69
CA TYR A 180 13.92 -5.47 -13.74
C TYR A 180 14.37 -5.50 -15.19
N GLU A 181 14.54 -4.35 -15.82
CA GLU A 181 15.33 -4.28 -17.04
C GLU A 181 16.80 -4.25 -16.68
N ASN A 182 17.49 -5.33 -17.02
CA ASN A 182 18.94 -5.41 -16.92
C ASN A 182 19.57 -4.65 -18.10
N MET A 183 19.65 -3.34 -17.99
CA MET A 183 20.43 -2.52 -18.90
C MET A 183 21.86 -2.43 -18.38
N ASN A 184 22.73 -3.30 -18.88
CA ASN A 184 24.22 -3.20 -18.78
C ASN A 184 24.77 -2.88 -17.39
N GLY A 185 24.40 -3.64 -16.36
CA GLY A 185 25.04 -3.59 -15.04
C GLY A 185 24.61 -2.46 -14.11
N ASN A 186 23.91 -1.46 -14.56
CA ASN A 186 23.32 -0.40 -13.76
C ASN A 186 21.79 -0.63 -13.66
N GLY A 187 21.37 -1.42 -12.68
CA GLY A 187 19.95 -1.71 -12.47
C GLY A 187 19.19 -0.48 -11.97
N TYR A 188 18.47 0.18 -12.86
CA TYR A 188 17.41 1.08 -12.46
C TYR A 188 16.11 0.30 -12.35
N MET A 189 15.43 0.42 -11.22
CA MET A 189 14.03 -0.04 -11.13
C MET A 189 13.16 0.94 -11.93
N HIS A 190 12.74 0.50 -13.09
CA HIS A 190 11.67 1.17 -13.81
C HIS A 190 10.35 0.46 -13.50
N SER A 191 9.35 1.23 -13.05
CA SER A 191 7.98 0.76 -13.19
C SER A 191 7.68 0.75 -14.68
N VAL A 192 7.59 -0.44 -15.26
CA VAL A 192 7.03 -0.56 -16.61
C VAL A 192 5.54 -0.33 -16.50
N VAL A 193 5.14 0.92 -16.50
CA VAL A 193 3.78 1.29 -16.85
C VAL A 193 3.73 1.09 -18.37
N GLN A 194 3.27 -0.07 -18.80
CA GLN A 194 2.95 -0.23 -20.22
C GLN A 194 1.85 0.80 -20.54
N PRO A 195 2.05 1.66 -21.55
CA PRO A 195 1.11 2.75 -21.83
C PRO A 195 -0.30 2.30 -22.22
N GLU A 196 -0.48 1.01 -22.51
CA GLU A 196 -1.76 0.39 -22.85
C GLU A 196 -2.46 -0.34 -21.69
N MET A 197 -1.81 -0.50 -20.55
CA MET A 197 -2.56 -0.88 -19.37
C MET A 197 -3.33 0.36 -18.93
N ASN A 198 -4.61 0.38 -19.27
CA ASN A 198 -5.56 1.08 -18.42
C ASN A 198 -5.10 0.81 -17.00
N LEU A 199 -4.65 1.82 -16.31
CA LEU A 199 -3.92 1.83 -15.05
C LEU A 199 -4.50 0.92 -13.97
N LEU A 200 -5.53 0.18 -14.29
CA LEU A 200 -6.39 -0.48 -13.36
C LEU A 200 -7.03 -1.65 -14.08
N GLY A 201 -6.55 -2.85 -13.85
CA GLY A 201 -7.44 -4.01 -13.90
C GLY A 201 -8.48 -3.80 -12.80
N ILE A 202 -9.34 -2.80 -12.96
CA ILE A 202 -10.49 -2.62 -12.09
C ILE A 202 -11.41 -3.77 -12.41
N ILE A 203 -11.46 -4.74 -11.53
CA ILE A 203 -12.51 -5.73 -11.53
C ILE A 203 -13.62 -5.08 -10.71
N GLU A 204 -14.62 -4.58 -11.42
CA GLU A 204 -15.85 -4.15 -10.79
C GLU A 204 -16.60 -5.43 -10.38
N MET A 205 -16.85 -5.57 -9.09
CA MET A 205 -17.60 -6.70 -8.56
C MET A 205 -18.95 -6.18 -8.09
N ASP A 206 -20.00 -6.59 -8.80
CA ASP A 206 -21.38 -6.14 -8.53
C ASP A 206 -21.92 -6.61 -7.18
N ASP A 207 -21.31 -7.65 -6.59
CA ASP A 207 -21.69 -8.13 -5.24
C ASP A 207 -20.54 -8.90 -4.54
N ALA A 208 -20.66 -9.06 -3.23
CA ALA A 208 -19.72 -9.86 -2.45
C ALA A 208 -19.84 -11.38 -2.73
N SER A 209 -20.86 -11.85 -3.45
CA SER A 209 -21.07 -13.26 -3.76
C SER A 209 -20.06 -13.79 -4.78
N GLY A 210 -19.66 -12.98 -5.76
CA GLY A 210 -18.63 -13.32 -6.72
C GLY A 210 -17.25 -13.58 -6.08
N ILE A 211 -17.01 -13.02 -4.89
CA ILE A 211 -15.79 -13.22 -4.12
C ILE A 211 -15.79 -14.58 -3.41
N ALA A 212 -16.95 -15.02 -2.93
CA ALA A 212 -17.10 -16.33 -2.30
C ALA A 212 -16.77 -17.46 -3.28
N GLU A 213 -17.13 -17.31 -4.57
CA GLU A 213 -16.79 -18.26 -5.62
C GLU A 213 -15.28 -18.30 -5.90
N LEU A 214 -14.60 -17.15 -5.93
CA LEU A 214 -13.15 -17.08 -6.06
C LEU A 214 -12.42 -17.74 -4.89
N MET A 215 -12.96 -17.66 -3.68
CA MET A 215 -12.39 -18.30 -2.48
C MET A 215 -12.67 -19.81 -2.44
N HIS A 216 -13.74 -20.31 -3.05
CA HIS A 216 -14.09 -21.73 -3.12
C HIS A 216 -13.42 -22.47 -4.27
N SER A 217 -13.08 -21.81 -5.37
CA SER A 217 -12.43 -22.41 -6.53
C SER A 217 -10.95 -22.72 -6.36
N ARG A 218 -10.34 -22.37 -5.21
CA ARG A 218 -8.91 -22.61 -4.88
C ARG A 218 -8.72 -23.54 -3.67
N LYS A 219 -9.59 -24.54 -3.51
CA LYS A 219 -9.32 -25.67 -2.62
C LYS A 219 -8.59 -26.78 -3.35
#